data_79c35d247a9f5ef17e048513e7d602ef
#
_entry.id   79c35d247a9f5ef17e048513e7d602ef
#
_cell.length_a   1.000
_cell.length_b   1.000
_cell.length_c   1.000
_cell.angle_alpha   90.00
_cell.angle_beta   90.00
_cell.angle_gamma   90.00
#
_symmetry.space_group_name_H-M   'P 1'
#
loop_
_entity.id
_entity.type
_entity.pdbx_description
1 polymer ?
#
loop_
_entity_poly.entity_id
_entity_poly.type
_entity_poly.pdbx_seq_one_letter_code
_entity_poly.pdbx_strand_id
1 'polypeptide(L)'
;MLFRSGGFLVNSKGERFMERYAPNAKDLASRDVVSRSMSIEINEGRGVGKQKDHIFLHLDHIDSKVIEDRLPGISEAAKTFANVDVTKEPIPVIPTVHYNMGGIPTNYKAEVLTLNGSEKVVPGLMAIGEAACVSVHGANRLGSNS
;
A
#
# COMPACT_ATOMS: atom_id res chain seq x y z
N MET A 1 -9.81 2.55 -0.57
CA MET A 1 -10.96 3.10 -1.31
C MET A 1 -10.67 3.27 -2.80
N LEU A 2 -9.50 3.79 -3.24
CA LEU A 2 -9.14 4.06 -4.64
C LEU A 2 -9.53 2.97 -5.63
N PHE A 3 -8.99 1.77 -5.46
CA PHE A 3 -9.25 0.64 -6.37
C PHE A 3 -10.69 0.11 -6.31
N ARG A 4 -11.36 0.21 -5.14
CA ARG A 4 -12.78 -0.15 -5.03
C ARG A 4 -13.72 0.83 -5.74
N SER A 5 -13.27 2.05 -6.00
CA SER A 5 -13.99 3.04 -6.80
C SER A 5 -13.72 2.90 -8.30
N GLY A 6 -12.90 1.94 -8.72
CA GLY A 6 -12.60 1.66 -10.12
C GLY A 6 -11.21 2.09 -10.59
N GLY A 7 -10.37 2.66 -9.72
CA GLY A 7 -9.00 3.03 -10.07
C GLY A 7 -8.13 1.83 -10.47
N PHE A 8 -7.21 2.02 -11.40
CA PHE A 8 -6.28 0.98 -11.85
C PHE A 8 -4.88 1.54 -12.15
N LEU A 9 -3.89 0.66 -12.11
CA LEU A 9 -2.48 1.00 -12.32
C LEU A 9 -2.01 0.63 -13.72
N VAL A 10 -1.19 1.52 -14.31
CA VAL A 10 -0.64 1.36 -15.67
C VAL A 10 0.85 1.67 -15.67
N ASN A 11 1.64 0.82 -16.35
CA ASN A 11 3.06 1.02 -16.58
C ASN A 11 3.33 1.85 -17.84
N SER A 12 4.61 2.09 -18.19
CA SER A 12 5.02 2.87 -19.37
C SER A 12 4.63 2.27 -20.71
N LYS A 13 4.21 1.01 -20.75
CA LYS A 13 3.72 0.33 -21.96
C LYS A 13 2.20 0.44 -22.13
N GLY A 14 1.51 1.14 -21.23
CA GLY A 14 0.05 1.19 -21.19
C GLY A 14 -0.59 -0.09 -20.66
N GLU A 15 0.17 -0.99 -20.05
CA GLU A 15 -0.30 -2.27 -19.54
C GLU A 15 -0.87 -2.12 -18.11
N ARG A 16 -2.05 -2.68 -17.88
CA ARG A 16 -2.62 -2.89 -16.54
C ARG A 16 -1.94 -4.10 -15.90
N PHE A 17 -0.70 -3.92 -15.46
CA PHE A 17 0.20 -4.98 -15.04
C PHE A 17 -0.31 -5.82 -13.86
N MET A 18 -1.24 -5.30 -13.05
CA MET A 18 -1.84 -6.07 -11.96
C MET A 18 -2.63 -7.29 -12.46
N GLU A 19 -3.10 -7.30 -13.70
CA GLU A 19 -3.73 -8.48 -14.31
C GLU A 19 -2.76 -9.65 -14.48
N ARG A 20 -1.46 -9.36 -14.62
CA ARG A 20 -0.40 -10.38 -14.72
C ARG A 20 0.05 -10.87 -13.33
N TYR A 21 0.18 -9.98 -12.35
CA TYR A 21 0.63 -10.33 -10.99
C TYR A 21 -0.45 -10.94 -10.12
N ALA A 22 -1.69 -10.54 -10.30
CA ALA A 22 -2.84 -11.00 -9.54
C ALA A 22 -4.08 -11.19 -10.44
N PRO A 23 -4.13 -12.24 -11.30
CA PRO A 23 -5.16 -12.39 -12.33
C PRO A 23 -6.60 -12.32 -11.81
N ASN A 24 -6.84 -12.83 -10.61
CA ASN A 24 -8.19 -12.86 -10.01
C ASN A 24 -8.57 -11.55 -9.31
N ALA A 25 -7.68 -10.99 -8.50
CA ALA A 25 -7.95 -9.80 -7.69
C ALA A 25 -7.57 -8.49 -8.41
N LYS A 26 -6.66 -8.56 -9.38
CA LYS A 26 -6.13 -7.41 -10.15
C LYS A 26 -5.69 -6.27 -9.20
N ASP A 27 -6.12 -5.06 -9.47
CA ASP A 27 -5.85 -3.88 -8.63
C ASP A 27 -6.50 -3.96 -7.23
N LEU A 28 -7.40 -4.90 -6.99
CA LEU A 28 -8.00 -5.17 -5.68
C LEU A 28 -7.19 -6.15 -4.82
N ALA A 29 -6.04 -6.60 -5.28
CA ALA A 29 -5.12 -7.42 -4.50
C ALA A 29 -4.71 -6.71 -3.20
N SER A 30 -4.14 -7.46 -2.25
CA SER A 30 -3.64 -6.89 -1.00
C SER A 30 -2.55 -5.84 -1.24
N ARG A 31 -2.45 -4.86 -0.37
CA ARG A 31 -1.55 -3.70 -0.54
C ARG A 31 -0.09 -4.10 -0.70
N ASP A 32 0.35 -5.14 -0.02
CA ASP A 32 1.72 -5.66 -0.14
C ASP A 32 1.98 -6.25 -1.54
N VAL A 33 1.01 -6.96 -2.12
CA VAL A 33 1.10 -7.49 -3.49
C VAL A 33 1.15 -6.35 -4.50
N VAL A 34 0.25 -5.37 -4.40
CA VAL A 34 0.21 -4.20 -5.30
C VAL A 34 1.53 -3.41 -5.22
N SER A 35 1.98 -3.08 -4.00
CA SER A 35 3.22 -2.33 -3.78
C SER A 35 4.44 -3.05 -4.34
N ARG A 36 4.55 -4.35 -4.11
CA ARG A 36 5.65 -5.18 -4.65
C ARG A 36 5.63 -5.25 -6.16
N SER A 37 4.45 -5.40 -6.76
CA SER A 37 4.28 -5.40 -8.21
C SER A 37 4.70 -4.07 -8.83
N MET A 38 4.32 -2.93 -8.23
CA MET A 38 4.78 -1.61 -8.66
C MET A 38 6.30 -1.49 -8.59
N SER A 39 6.93 -1.96 -7.51
CA SER A 39 8.38 -1.94 -7.36
C SER A 39 9.08 -2.78 -8.42
N ILE A 40 8.54 -3.95 -8.77
CA ILE A 40 9.07 -4.80 -9.85
C ILE A 40 8.98 -4.07 -11.19
N GLU A 41 7.82 -3.47 -11.53
CA GLU A 41 7.65 -2.72 -12.77
C GLU A 41 8.67 -1.57 -12.89
N ILE A 42 8.88 -0.82 -11.81
CA ILE A 42 9.85 0.27 -11.77
C ILE A 42 11.28 -0.26 -11.94
N ASN A 43 11.67 -1.27 -11.16
CA ASN A 43 13.03 -1.83 -11.18
C ASN A 43 13.39 -2.49 -12.53
N GLU A 44 12.42 -3.05 -13.23
CA GLU A 44 12.59 -3.62 -14.56
C GLU A 44 12.49 -2.57 -15.70
N GLY A 45 12.45 -1.28 -15.36
CA GLY A 45 12.47 -0.17 -16.31
C GLY A 45 11.14 0.09 -17.03
N ARG A 46 10.03 -0.47 -16.52
CA ARG A 46 8.67 -0.22 -17.03
C ARG A 46 7.93 0.87 -16.25
N GLY A 47 8.62 1.59 -15.37
CA GLY A 47 8.09 2.80 -14.75
C GLY A 47 7.79 3.88 -15.79
N VAL A 48 6.96 4.86 -15.42
CA VAL A 48 6.57 6.00 -16.25
C VAL A 48 7.41 7.24 -15.94
N GLY A 49 7.30 8.28 -16.77
CA GLY A 49 8.07 9.51 -16.66
C GLY A 49 9.50 9.39 -17.20
N LYS A 50 10.24 10.50 -17.15
CA LYS A 50 11.63 10.57 -17.68
C LYS A 50 12.60 9.69 -16.90
N GLN A 51 12.38 9.53 -15.59
CA GLN A 51 13.24 8.77 -14.69
C GLN A 51 12.78 7.31 -14.55
N LYS A 52 11.58 6.96 -15.05
CA LYS A 52 10.97 5.63 -14.95
C LYS A 52 10.82 5.15 -13.51
N ASP A 53 10.59 6.06 -12.58
CA ASP A 53 10.62 5.86 -11.13
C ASP A 53 9.23 5.75 -10.47
N HIS A 54 8.16 5.88 -11.25
CA HIS A 54 6.79 5.83 -10.75
C HIS A 54 5.85 5.09 -11.71
N ILE A 55 4.60 4.92 -11.30
CA ILE A 55 3.51 4.25 -12.03
C ILE A 55 2.36 5.25 -12.17
N PHE A 56 1.52 5.11 -13.17
CA PHE A 56 0.29 5.89 -13.29
C PHE A 56 -0.90 5.20 -12.63
N LEU A 57 -1.60 5.93 -11.78
CA LEU A 57 -2.90 5.57 -11.23
C LEU A 57 -3.99 6.32 -11.99
N HIS A 58 -4.83 5.59 -12.68
CA HIS A 58 -5.95 6.13 -13.45
C HIS A 58 -7.23 6.22 -12.62
N LEU A 59 -7.78 7.42 -12.52
CA LEU A 59 -9.11 7.74 -12.00
C LEU A 59 -9.93 8.57 -13.00
N ASP A 60 -9.29 9.04 -14.06
CA ASP A 60 -9.80 9.95 -15.11
C ASP A 60 -10.99 9.39 -15.91
N HIS A 61 -11.25 8.09 -15.83
CA HIS A 61 -12.43 7.42 -16.41
C HIS A 61 -13.63 7.36 -15.46
N ILE A 62 -13.47 7.78 -14.20
CA ILE A 62 -14.52 7.76 -13.18
C ILE A 62 -15.29 9.08 -13.20
N ASP A 63 -16.62 9.02 -13.03
CA ASP A 63 -17.46 10.20 -12.95
C ASP A 63 -16.94 11.17 -11.87
N SER A 64 -16.83 12.46 -12.22
CA SER A 64 -16.30 13.50 -11.33
C SER A 64 -17.05 13.60 -10.00
N LYS A 65 -18.38 13.39 -10.01
CA LYS A 65 -19.19 13.38 -8.79
C LYS A 65 -18.81 12.24 -7.86
N VAL A 66 -18.48 11.06 -8.42
CA VAL A 66 -18.01 9.91 -7.62
C VAL A 66 -16.66 10.20 -7.00
N ILE A 67 -15.77 10.88 -7.72
CA ILE A 67 -14.46 11.31 -7.20
C ILE A 67 -14.64 12.32 -6.06
N GLU A 68 -15.47 13.34 -6.27
CA GLU A 68 -15.75 14.37 -5.26
C GLU A 68 -16.37 13.78 -3.99
N ASP A 69 -17.33 12.86 -4.12
CA ASP A 69 -18.02 12.27 -2.97
C ASP A 69 -17.18 11.25 -2.20
N ARG A 70 -16.38 10.43 -2.91
CA ARG A 70 -15.69 9.29 -2.31
C ARG A 70 -14.21 9.47 -2.11
N LEU A 71 -13.58 10.37 -2.86
CA LEU A 71 -12.13 10.54 -2.92
C LEU A 71 -11.68 12.01 -2.82
N PRO A 72 -12.37 12.90 -2.04
CA PRO A 72 -12.04 14.34 -2.01
C PRO A 72 -10.58 14.58 -1.60
N GLY A 73 -10.08 13.89 -0.58
CA GLY A 73 -8.70 14.04 -0.11
C GLY A 73 -7.64 13.58 -1.13
N ILE A 74 -7.98 12.63 -2.01
CA ILE A 74 -7.08 12.19 -3.08
C ILE A 74 -7.02 13.25 -4.19
N SER A 75 -8.17 13.82 -4.56
CA SER A 75 -8.23 14.89 -5.55
C SER A 75 -7.44 16.12 -5.09
N GLU A 76 -7.62 16.54 -3.83
CA GLU A 76 -6.89 17.65 -3.24
C GLU A 76 -5.38 17.38 -3.16
N ALA A 77 -4.97 16.19 -2.70
CA ALA A 77 -3.56 15.82 -2.63
C ALA A 77 -2.90 15.76 -4.01
N ALA A 78 -3.54 15.16 -5.01
CA ALA A 78 -3.03 15.10 -6.37
C ALA A 78 -2.86 16.51 -6.98
N LYS A 79 -3.81 17.40 -6.76
CA LYS A 79 -3.73 18.79 -7.21
C LYS A 79 -2.62 19.56 -6.49
N THR A 80 -2.50 19.39 -5.17
CA THR A 80 -1.55 20.15 -4.34
C THR A 80 -0.11 19.69 -4.57
N PHE A 81 0.15 18.38 -4.59
CA PHE A 81 1.50 17.83 -4.61
C PHE A 81 2.00 17.43 -6.00
N ALA A 82 1.11 17.05 -6.90
CA ALA A 82 1.48 16.63 -8.26
C ALA A 82 0.98 17.60 -9.35
N ASN A 83 0.19 18.63 -8.98
CA ASN A 83 -0.47 19.54 -9.92
C ASN A 83 -1.32 18.82 -10.99
N VAL A 84 -1.99 17.74 -10.59
CA VAL A 84 -2.80 16.86 -11.45
C VAL A 84 -4.28 17.06 -11.17
N ASP A 85 -5.06 17.25 -12.23
CA ASP A 85 -6.52 17.14 -12.20
C ASP A 85 -6.93 15.68 -12.42
N VAL A 86 -7.28 14.98 -11.34
CA VAL A 86 -7.59 13.55 -11.34
C VAL A 86 -8.76 13.15 -12.24
N THR A 87 -9.57 14.12 -12.66
CA THR A 87 -10.68 13.89 -13.61
C THR A 87 -10.23 13.89 -15.06
N LYS A 88 -8.98 14.28 -15.34
CA LYS A 88 -8.44 14.44 -16.71
C LYS A 88 -7.15 13.71 -16.93
N GLU A 89 -6.38 13.52 -15.89
CA GLU A 89 -5.00 13.03 -15.98
C GLU A 89 -4.74 11.95 -14.91
N PRO A 90 -3.87 10.95 -15.22
CA PRO A 90 -3.47 9.96 -14.23
C PRO A 90 -2.57 10.57 -13.16
N ILE A 91 -2.66 10.02 -11.96
CA ILE A 91 -1.84 10.42 -10.81
C ILE A 91 -0.50 9.66 -10.86
N PRO A 92 0.67 10.34 -10.82
CA PRO A 92 1.94 9.66 -10.61
C PRO A 92 2.02 9.13 -9.17
N VAL A 93 2.25 7.83 -9.01
CA VAL A 93 2.31 7.16 -7.72
C VAL A 93 3.56 6.29 -7.61
N ILE A 94 4.13 6.24 -6.41
CA ILE A 94 5.28 5.39 -6.09
C ILE A 94 4.99 4.65 -4.78
N PRO A 95 5.37 3.36 -4.66
CA PRO A 95 5.25 2.66 -3.39
C PRO A 95 6.22 3.26 -2.36
N THR A 96 5.70 3.57 -1.17
CA THR A 96 6.48 4.09 -0.05
C THR A 96 6.26 3.24 1.18
N VAL A 97 7.23 3.26 2.10
CA VAL A 97 7.11 2.61 3.41
C VAL A 97 5.97 3.27 4.18
N HIS A 98 5.07 2.45 4.70
CA HIS A 98 3.94 2.91 5.48
C HIS A 98 3.92 2.31 6.89
N TYR A 99 4.28 1.03 7.05
CA TYR A 99 4.21 0.31 8.30
C TYR A 99 5.16 -0.89 8.29
N ASN A 100 5.91 -1.08 9.37
CA ASN A 100 6.76 -2.26 9.56
C ASN A 100 5.92 -3.41 10.11
N MET A 101 5.79 -4.49 9.33
CA MET A 101 5.11 -5.70 9.77
C MET A 101 6.08 -6.56 10.59
N GLY A 102 5.57 -7.19 11.65
CA GLY A 102 6.38 -7.91 12.61
C GLY A 102 6.77 -7.01 13.78
N GLY A 103 7.97 -7.19 14.33
CA GLY A 103 8.47 -6.42 15.46
C GLY A 103 8.93 -7.28 16.62
N ILE A 104 9.00 -6.70 17.81
CA ILE A 104 9.40 -7.37 19.05
C ILE A 104 8.26 -8.31 19.49
N PRO A 105 8.50 -9.63 19.60
CA PRO A 105 7.47 -10.57 20.04
C PRO A 105 6.92 -10.23 21.42
N THR A 106 5.61 -10.11 21.55
CA THR A 106 4.94 -9.82 22.82
C THR A 106 3.73 -10.71 23.02
N ASN A 107 3.32 -10.86 24.29
CA ASN A 107 2.01 -11.39 24.61
C ASN A 107 0.95 -10.25 24.65
N TYR A 108 -0.30 -10.62 24.95
CA TYR A 108 -1.42 -9.67 25.01
C TYR A 108 -1.32 -8.63 26.17
N LYS A 109 -0.37 -8.84 27.11
CA LYS A 109 -0.05 -7.90 28.20
C LYS A 109 1.08 -6.96 27.83
N ALA A 110 1.55 -6.97 26.56
CA ALA A 110 2.68 -6.22 26.06
C ALA A 110 4.06 -6.63 26.65
N GLU A 111 4.14 -7.75 27.38
CA GLU A 111 5.40 -8.27 27.90
C GLU A 111 6.20 -8.91 26.75
N VAL A 112 7.47 -8.54 26.65
CA VAL A 112 8.36 -9.08 25.59
C VAL A 112 8.64 -10.56 25.85
N LEU A 113 8.58 -11.33 24.75
CA LEU A 113 8.82 -12.76 24.73
C LEU A 113 10.18 -13.06 24.12
N THR A 114 10.88 -14.03 24.67
CA THR A 114 12.04 -14.67 24.05
C THR A 114 11.77 -16.15 23.83
N LEU A 115 12.34 -16.71 22.76
CA LEU A 115 12.24 -18.13 22.44
C LEU A 115 13.57 -18.84 22.75
N ASN A 116 13.59 -19.61 23.83
CA ASN A 116 14.71 -20.46 24.18
C ASN A 116 14.19 -21.85 24.54
N GLY A 117 13.84 -22.62 23.52
CA GLY A 117 13.15 -23.91 23.62
C GLY A 117 11.66 -23.81 23.95
N SER A 118 11.24 -22.76 24.64
CA SER A 118 9.83 -22.39 24.90
C SER A 118 9.71 -20.87 25.03
N GLU A 119 8.49 -20.33 24.81
CA GLU A 119 8.25 -18.91 25.03
C GLU A 119 8.40 -18.55 26.51
N LYS A 120 9.21 -17.53 26.79
CA LYS A 120 9.43 -16.99 28.13
C LYS A 120 9.31 -15.49 28.14
N VAL A 121 8.67 -14.94 29.16
CA VAL A 121 8.61 -13.49 29.37
C VAL A 121 9.98 -12.98 29.80
N VAL A 122 10.42 -11.87 29.19
CA VAL A 122 11.60 -11.12 29.63
C VAL A 122 11.17 -10.15 30.74
N PRO A 123 11.54 -10.38 32.00
CA PRO A 123 11.06 -9.56 33.10
C PRO A 123 11.44 -8.08 32.96
N GLY A 124 10.46 -7.19 33.14
CA GLY A 124 10.69 -5.74 33.11
C GLY A 124 10.81 -5.13 31.70
N LEU A 125 10.71 -5.92 30.63
CA LEU A 125 10.74 -5.41 29.26
C LEU A 125 9.36 -5.51 28.59
N MET A 126 8.89 -4.39 28.01
CA MET A 126 7.60 -4.29 27.36
C MET A 126 7.73 -3.61 25.99
N ALA A 127 6.84 -3.95 25.06
CA ALA A 127 6.72 -3.28 23.78
C ALA A 127 5.25 -3.14 23.36
N ILE A 128 4.91 -1.99 22.75
CA ILE A 128 3.54 -1.66 22.32
C ILE A 128 3.57 -0.97 20.94
N GLY A 129 2.41 -0.87 20.32
CA GLY A 129 2.22 -0.17 19.06
C GLY A 129 2.93 -0.86 17.89
N GLU A 130 3.44 -0.09 16.93
CA GLU A 130 4.10 -0.61 15.73
C GLU A 130 5.38 -1.41 16.02
N ALA A 131 6.07 -1.10 17.12
CA ALA A 131 7.27 -1.83 17.53
C ALA A 131 6.99 -3.25 18.04
N ALA A 132 5.78 -3.53 18.49
CA ALA A 132 5.38 -4.81 19.05
C ALA A 132 4.79 -5.76 18.00
N CYS A 133 4.97 -7.07 18.22
CA CYS A 133 4.37 -8.11 17.41
C CYS A 133 3.67 -9.14 18.29
N VAL A 134 2.35 -9.04 18.41
CA VAL A 134 1.49 -10.01 19.12
C VAL A 134 0.92 -11.08 18.16
N SER A 135 1.39 -11.10 16.91
CA SER A 135 1.04 -12.10 15.88
C SER A 135 -0.45 -12.17 15.51
N VAL A 136 -1.17 -11.04 15.55
CA VAL A 136 -2.60 -10.97 15.18
C VAL A 136 -2.84 -10.81 13.68
N HIS A 137 -1.82 -10.47 12.90
CA HIS A 137 -1.88 -10.35 11.44
C HIS A 137 -0.54 -10.70 10.80
N GLY A 138 -0.56 -10.93 9.47
CA GLY A 138 0.64 -11.14 8.66
C GLY A 138 1.06 -9.87 7.89
N ALA A 139 1.60 -10.05 6.69
CA ALA A 139 2.09 -8.96 5.83
C ALA A 139 1.01 -7.95 5.40
N ASN A 140 -0.26 -8.31 5.43
CA ASN A 140 -1.38 -7.43 5.10
C ASN A 140 -2.12 -6.99 6.36
N ARG A 141 -1.63 -5.95 7.02
CA ARG A 141 -2.26 -5.34 8.20
C ARG A 141 -3.55 -4.60 7.80
N LEU A 142 -4.66 -4.95 8.43
CA LEU A 142 -5.90 -4.19 8.32
C LEU A 142 -5.88 -2.96 9.23
N GLY A 143 -6.69 -1.96 8.93
CA GLY A 143 -6.85 -0.78 9.77
C GLY A 143 -7.25 -1.15 11.20
N SER A 144 -6.87 -0.33 12.17
CA SER A 144 -7.10 -0.52 13.62
C SER A 144 -6.33 -1.67 14.29
N ASN A 145 -5.31 -2.22 13.63
CA ASN A 145 -4.44 -3.27 14.16
C ASN A 145 -2.99 -2.78 14.36
N SER A 146 -2.81 -1.52 14.65
CA SER A 146 -1.49 -0.95 14.97
C SER A 146 -1.32 -0.72 16.46
#